data_7367f4fbce67d7b8966b214e2e8b02cd
#
_entry.id   7367f4fbce67d7b8966b214e2e8b02cd
#
_cell.length_a   1.000
_cell.length_b   1.000
_cell.length_c   1.000
_cell.angle_alpha   90.00
_cell.angle_beta   90.00
_cell.angle_gamma   90.00
#
_symmetry.space_group_name_H-M   'P 1'
#
loop_
_entity.id
_entity.type
_entity.pdbx_description
1 polymer ?
#
loop_
_entity_poly.entity_id
_entity_poly.type
_entity_poly.pdbx_seq_one_letter_code
_entity_poly.pdbx_strand_id
1 'polypeptide(L)'
;MKTVAYLPKMLLIPVVIGCIGCGERKPGKKVTPIPEALYSRIDTSFYKKYADADGFPVISSQHVRDEALLAACEIIPRMLAKRPDVADYMRREGCKVMIIGEKEQTLDLPEYHHLRTTEEDIAYWNKRTRGFGGAPEDRVSASCGEENLICLTGDRYEGENILIHEFSHIIHMVGIAGVEPDFDDRLTALLNSAREKGLWESTYAISNKEEYFAETVQSFFSCNRHSEEPNGVHNSINRREKLKEYDPEMYALLVQYFPESDIPICNKIY
;
A
#
# COMPACT_ATOMS: atom_id res chain seq x y z
N MET A 1 -60.64 -65.42 9.65
CA MET A 1 -59.50 -64.77 9.00
C MET A 1 -59.56 -63.27 9.38
N LYS A 2 -58.61 -62.83 10.24
CA LYS A 2 -58.57 -61.45 10.75
C LYS A 2 -57.45 -60.73 9.97
N THR A 3 -57.83 -59.71 9.18
CA THR A 3 -56.90 -58.85 8.39
C THR A 3 -56.37 -57.77 9.30
N VAL A 4 -55.03 -57.75 9.50
CA VAL A 4 -54.34 -56.74 10.27
C VAL A 4 -53.88 -55.63 9.29
N ALA A 5 -54.38 -54.42 9.49
CA ALA A 5 -53.97 -53.26 8.72
C ALA A 5 -52.68 -52.66 9.29
N TYR A 6 -51.62 -52.55 8.47
CA TYR A 6 -50.37 -51.85 8.80
C TYR A 6 -50.50 -50.36 8.44
N LEU A 7 -50.39 -49.49 9.45
CA LEU A 7 -50.15 -48.03 9.28
C LEU A 7 -48.66 -47.77 9.15
N PRO A 8 -48.24 -46.99 8.16
CA PRO A 8 -46.81 -46.55 8.10
C PRO A 8 -46.53 -45.44 9.11
N LYS A 9 -45.48 -45.61 9.88
CA LYS A 9 -44.93 -44.59 10.80
C LYS A 9 -44.31 -43.45 9.93
N MET A 10 -44.91 -42.29 10.00
CA MET A 10 -44.36 -41.03 9.43
C MET A 10 -43.16 -40.58 10.28
N LEU A 11 -41.98 -40.61 9.69
CA LEU A 11 -40.75 -40.14 10.31
C LEU A 11 -40.71 -38.60 10.19
N LEU A 12 -40.91 -37.90 11.29
CA LEU A 12 -40.72 -36.44 11.36
C LEU A 12 -39.22 -36.15 11.38
N ILE A 13 -38.69 -35.60 10.27
CA ILE A 13 -37.34 -35.04 10.21
C ILE A 13 -37.40 -33.63 10.78
N PRO A 14 -36.62 -33.27 11.80
CA PRO A 14 -36.58 -31.91 12.30
C PRO A 14 -35.85 -31.04 11.27
N VAL A 15 -36.52 -30.04 10.73
CA VAL A 15 -35.92 -28.97 9.93
C VAL A 15 -35.12 -28.07 10.89
N VAL A 16 -33.81 -28.23 10.91
CA VAL A 16 -32.92 -27.28 11.57
C VAL A 16 -32.89 -26.02 10.72
N ILE A 17 -33.63 -25.00 11.13
CA ILE A 17 -33.51 -23.63 10.57
C ILE A 17 -32.17 -23.11 11.07
N GLY A 18 -31.13 -23.22 10.23
CA GLY A 18 -29.86 -22.57 10.44
C GLY A 18 -30.09 -21.07 10.49
N CYS A 19 -29.85 -20.45 11.63
CA CYS A 19 -29.73 -19.00 11.71
C CYS A 19 -28.61 -18.56 10.75
N ILE A 20 -28.99 -17.90 9.67
CA ILE A 20 -28.06 -17.16 8.81
C ILE A 20 -27.47 -16.10 9.74
N GLY A 21 -26.21 -16.30 10.14
CA GLY A 21 -25.46 -15.34 10.95
C GLY A 21 -25.54 -14.00 10.25
N CYS A 22 -26.16 -13.03 10.91
CA CYS A 22 -26.09 -11.63 10.56
C CYS A 22 -24.59 -11.26 10.65
N GLY A 23 -23.88 -11.25 9.54
CA GLY A 23 -22.52 -10.73 9.49
C GLY A 23 -22.57 -9.30 10.00
N GLU A 24 -21.98 -9.05 11.16
CA GLU A 24 -21.78 -7.70 11.67
C GLU A 24 -21.11 -6.90 10.55
N ARG A 25 -21.80 -5.89 10.02
CA ARG A 25 -21.17 -4.90 9.15
C ARG A 25 -20.07 -4.25 9.96
N LYS A 26 -18.82 -4.46 9.58
CA LYS A 26 -17.70 -3.70 10.16
C LYS A 26 -18.09 -2.22 10.14
N PRO A 27 -17.96 -1.49 11.27
CA PRO A 27 -18.26 -0.07 11.29
C PRO A 27 -17.47 0.62 10.19
N GLY A 28 -18.11 1.54 9.45
CA GLY A 28 -17.46 2.29 8.39
C GLY A 28 -16.17 2.96 8.91
N LYS A 29 -15.12 2.95 8.12
CA LYS A 29 -13.86 3.62 8.44
C LYS A 29 -14.14 5.10 8.74
N LYS A 30 -13.55 5.63 9.79
CA LYS A 30 -13.74 7.00 10.24
C LYS A 30 -12.42 7.61 10.67
N VAL A 31 -12.31 8.93 10.54
CA VAL A 31 -11.22 9.71 11.10
C VAL A 31 -11.57 10.12 12.53
N THR A 32 -10.59 9.99 13.43
CA THR A 32 -10.71 10.30 14.85
C THR A 32 -9.47 11.06 15.33
N PRO A 33 -9.47 11.65 16.52
CA PRO A 33 -8.21 12.01 17.19
C PRO A 33 -7.30 10.79 17.37
N ILE A 34 -5.99 11.04 17.56
CA ILE A 34 -5.02 9.97 17.84
C ILE A 34 -5.45 9.24 19.13
N PRO A 35 -5.58 7.90 19.10
CA PRO A 35 -5.87 7.10 20.30
C PRO A 35 -4.75 7.24 21.35
N GLU A 36 -5.11 7.32 22.63
CA GLU A 36 -4.14 7.46 23.74
C GLU A 36 -3.10 6.33 23.78
N ALA A 37 -3.51 5.11 23.39
CA ALA A 37 -2.60 3.96 23.30
C ALA A 37 -1.42 4.16 22.33
N LEU A 38 -1.50 5.15 21.42
CA LEU A 38 -0.47 5.47 20.44
C LEU A 38 0.39 6.68 20.82
N TYR A 39 0.11 7.39 21.93
CA TYR A 39 0.82 8.62 22.31
C TYR A 39 2.32 8.40 22.56
N SER A 40 2.74 7.22 22.95
CA SER A 40 4.16 6.92 23.14
C SER A 40 4.91 6.65 21.84
N ARG A 41 4.19 6.52 20.71
CA ARG A 41 4.74 6.12 19.41
C ARG A 41 4.50 7.15 18.30
N ILE A 42 3.65 8.14 18.55
CA ILE A 42 3.25 9.16 17.59
C ILE A 42 3.44 10.53 18.23
N ASP A 43 4.11 11.43 17.53
CA ASP A 43 4.25 12.82 17.96
C ASP A 43 2.90 13.55 17.89
N THR A 44 2.18 13.57 19.01
CA THR A 44 0.87 14.22 19.10
C THR A 44 0.96 15.75 19.12
N SER A 45 2.15 16.33 19.15
CA SER A 45 2.31 17.78 18.95
C SER A 45 2.02 18.17 17.51
N PHE A 46 2.37 17.32 16.55
CA PHE A 46 2.13 17.48 15.11
C PHE A 46 0.87 16.75 14.64
N TYR A 47 0.79 15.43 14.86
CA TYR A 47 -0.31 14.60 14.37
C TYR A 47 -1.57 14.79 15.21
N LYS A 48 -2.71 15.05 14.55
CA LYS A 48 -4.01 15.29 15.17
C LYS A 48 -5.10 14.35 14.72
N LYS A 49 -4.94 13.73 13.53
CA LYS A 49 -5.93 12.86 12.92
C LYS A 49 -5.39 11.45 12.79
N TYR A 50 -6.30 10.50 12.97
CA TYR A 50 -6.04 9.06 12.88
C TYR A 50 -7.17 8.36 12.14
N ALA A 51 -6.82 7.40 11.31
CA ALA A 51 -7.73 6.40 10.79
C ALA A 51 -7.05 5.02 10.86
N ASP A 52 -7.85 3.97 10.99
CA ASP A 52 -7.37 2.59 11.09
C ASP A 52 -7.49 1.90 9.73
N ALA A 53 -6.36 1.52 9.16
CA ALA A 53 -6.28 0.72 7.95
C ALA A 53 -6.07 -0.76 8.27
N ASP A 54 -6.99 -1.39 8.98
CA ASP A 54 -6.92 -2.79 9.42
C ASP A 54 -5.70 -3.07 10.32
N GLY A 55 -5.53 -2.21 11.34
CA GLY A 55 -4.46 -2.26 12.32
C GLY A 55 -3.19 -1.49 11.92
N PHE A 56 -3.18 -0.83 10.76
CA PHE A 56 -2.12 0.12 10.38
C PHE A 56 -2.58 1.55 10.67
N PRO A 57 -1.87 2.29 11.53
CA PRO A 57 -2.13 3.70 11.75
C PRO A 57 -1.96 4.52 10.47
N VAL A 58 -3.00 5.24 10.07
CA VAL A 58 -2.94 6.31 9.07
C VAL A 58 -3.11 7.62 9.83
N ILE A 59 -2.08 8.46 9.83
CA ILE A 59 -2.03 9.66 10.66
C ILE A 59 -1.72 10.91 9.85
N SER A 60 -2.15 12.04 10.33
CA SER A 60 -1.87 13.34 9.71
C SER A 60 -1.98 14.50 10.69
N SER A 61 -1.51 15.67 10.24
CA SER A 61 -1.83 16.94 10.90
C SER A 61 -3.34 17.23 10.85
N GLN A 62 -3.77 18.29 11.53
CA GLN A 62 -5.15 18.76 11.46
C GLN A 62 -5.56 19.32 10.10
N HIS A 63 -4.59 19.67 9.23
CA HIS A 63 -4.83 20.38 7.97
C HIS A 63 -5.17 19.45 6.80
N VAL A 64 -4.87 18.16 6.92
CA VAL A 64 -5.16 17.14 5.90
C VAL A 64 -6.67 16.86 5.86
N ARG A 65 -7.22 16.68 4.67
CA ARG A 65 -8.63 16.30 4.47
C ARG A 65 -8.87 14.87 4.94
N ASP A 66 -10.01 14.62 5.58
CA ASP A 66 -10.37 13.30 6.10
C ASP A 66 -10.45 12.24 4.97
N GLU A 67 -10.88 12.66 3.78
CA GLU A 67 -10.99 11.85 2.59
C GLU A 67 -9.64 11.20 2.20
N ALA A 68 -8.52 11.90 2.42
CA ALA A 68 -7.19 11.36 2.12
C ALA A 68 -6.81 10.21 3.06
N LEU A 69 -7.09 10.35 4.37
CA LEU A 69 -6.87 9.26 5.31
C LEU A 69 -7.74 8.05 4.97
N LEU A 70 -9.01 8.29 4.62
CA LEU A 70 -9.94 7.22 4.24
C LEU A 70 -9.52 6.53 2.95
N ALA A 71 -9.00 7.27 1.95
CA ALA A 71 -8.46 6.69 0.73
C ALA A 71 -7.27 5.76 1.03
N ALA A 72 -6.34 6.18 1.87
CA ALA A 72 -5.23 5.33 2.31
C ALA A 72 -5.73 4.06 3.02
N CYS A 73 -6.76 4.19 3.88
CA CYS A 73 -7.39 3.06 4.54
C CYS A 73 -8.06 2.07 3.57
N GLU A 74 -8.47 2.49 2.38
CA GLU A 74 -8.97 1.57 1.34
C GLU A 74 -7.84 0.85 0.60
N ILE A 75 -6.71 1.51 0.38
CA ILE A 75 -5.57 0.99 -0.38
C ILE A 75 -4.80 -0.07 0.42
N ILE A 76 -4.36 0.27 1.64
CA ILE A 76 -3.42 -0.53 2.45
C ILE A 76 -3.90 -1.98 2.67
N PRO A 77 -5.12 -2.25 3.16
CA PRO A 77 -5.58 -3.61 3.38
C PRO A 77 -5.71 -4.43 2.09
N ARG A 78 -5.98 -3.77 0.95
CA ARG A 78 -6.08 -4.45 -0.34
C ARG A 78 -4.72 -4.88 -0.86
N MET A 79 -3.68 -4.07 -0.67
CA MET A 79 -2.31 -4.48 -1.00
C MET A 79 -1.88 -5.72 -0.22
N LEU A 80 -2.25 -5.81 1.06
CA LEU A 80 -1.84 -6.88 1.97
C LEU A 80 -2.79 -8.10 2.02
N ALA A 81 -3.90 -8.06 1.26
CA ALA A 81 -4.97 -9.06 1.38
C ALA A 81 -4.52 -10.51 1.12
N LYS A 82 -3.48 -10.72 0.33
CA LYS A 82 -2.98 -12.05 -0.03
C LYS A 82 -2.00 -12.64 0.98
N ARG A 83 -1.33 -11.80 1.77
CA ARG A 83 -0.27 -12.20 2.70
C ARG A 83 -0.57 -11.68 4.12
N PRO A 84 -1.52 -12.32 4.81
CA PRO A 84 -1.84 -11.94 6.19
C PRO A 84 -0.66 -12.10 7.16
N ASP A 85 0.24 -13.03 6.91
CA ASP A 85 1.47 -13.24 7.67
C ASP A 85 2.42 -12.03 7.56
N VAL A 86 2.60 -11.48 6.35
CA VAL A 86 3.35 -10.25 6.10
C VAL A 86 2.68 -9.07 6.81
N ALA A 87 1.36 -8.93 6.66
CA ALA A 87 0.59 -7.88 7.31
C ALA A 87 0.73 -7.94 8.84
N ASP A 88 0.64 -9.13 9.44
CA ASP A 88 0.78 -9.33 10.88
C ASP A 88 2.19 -9.01 11.38
N TYR A 89 3.21 -9.36 10.59
CA TYR A 89 4.58 -8.98 10.90
C TYR A 89 4.74 -7.46 10.90
N MET A 90 4.31 -6.77 9.85
CA MET A 90 4.38 -5.31 9.72
C MET A 90 3.63 -4.58 10.85
N ARG A 91 2.46 -5.09 11.29
CA ARG A 91 1.73 -4.53 12.44
C ARG A 91 2.53 -4.64 13.73
N ARG A 92 3.18 -5.78 13.99
CA ARG A 92 4.04 -5.97 15.17
C ARG A 92 5.26 -5.03 15.15
N GLU A 93 5.86 -4.83 13.98
CA GLU A 93 6.96 -3.87 13.81
C GLU A 93 6.49 -2.41 13.94
N GLY A 94 5.18 -2.16 13.93
CA GLY A 94 4.59 -0.84 14.11
C GLY A 94 4.57 0.02 12.86
N CYS A 95 4.47 -0.61 11.70
CA CYS A 95 4.34 0.11 10.43
C CYS A 95 3.15 1.07 10.45
N LYS A 96 3.36 2.26 9.89
CA LYS A 96 2.38 3.34 9.83
C LYS A 96 2.45 4.11 8.51
N VAL A 97 1.40 4.86 8.21
CA VAL A 97 1.34 5.76 7.06
C VAL A 97 1.04 7.18 7.53
N MET A 98 1.77 8.13 6.97
CA MET A 98 1.64 9.56 7.27
C MET A 98 1.17 10.30 6.01
N ILE A 99 0.12 11.11 6.15
CA ILE A 99 -0.39 11.91 5.04
C ILE A 99 0.08 13.35 5.19
N ILE A 100 0.71 13.87 4.13
CA ILE A 100 1.23 15.23 4.03
C ILE A 100 0.13 16.10 3.46
N GLY A 101 -0.21 17.21 4.14
CA GLY A 101 -1.22 18.15 3.64
C GLY A 101 -0.77 18.88 2.38
N GLU A 102 -1.73 19.28 1.53
CA GLU A 102 -1.48 20.01 0.27
C GLU A 102 -0.56 21.23 0.45
N LYS A 103 -0.67 21.93 1.60
CA LYS A 103 0.13 23.12 1.94
C LYS A 103 1.32 22.82 2.83
N GLU A 104 1.51 21.58 3.23
CA GLU A 104 2.64 21.14 4.03
C GLU A 104 3.78 20.66 3.13
N GLN A 105 4.99 20.69 3.66
CA GLN A 105 6.16 20.14 2.99
C GLN A 105 6.49 18.76 3.55
N THR A 106 7.18 17.96 2.77
CA THR A 106 7.58 16.60 3.19
C THR A 106 8.37 16.61 4.49
N LEU A 107 9.29 17.59 4.64
CA LEU A 107 10.09 17.70 5.85
C LEU A 107 9.36 18.37 7.04
N ASP A 108 8.07 18.70 6.92
CA ASP A 108 7.29 19.13 8.08
C ASP A 108 6.92 17.97 8.99
N LEU A 109 6.94 16.73 8.45
CA LEU A 109 6.72 15.53 9.24
C LEU A 109 7.86 15.32 10.24
N PRO A 110 7.57 15.05 11.53
CA PRO A 110 8.58 14.87 12.57
C PRO A 110 9.62 13.79 12.23
N GLU A 111 9.23 12.72 11.57
CA GLU A 111 10.09 11.60 11.16
C GLU A 111 11.23 12.04 10.23
N TYR A 112 11.06 13.14 9.50
CA TYR A 112 12.03 13.64 8.51
C TYR A 112 12.80 14.89 8.98
N HIS A 113 12.64 15.31 10.25
CA HIS A 113 13.35 16.47 10.77
C HIS A 113 14.88 16.29 10.75
N HIS A 114 15.39 15.06 10.78
CA HIS A 114 16.83 14.77 10.67
C HIS A 114 17.40 15.18 9.31
N LEU A 115 16.58 15.33 8.26
CA LEU A 115 16.98 15.80 6.93
C LEU A 115 17.06 17.32 6.81
N ARG A 116 16.64 18.06 7.86
CA ARG A 116 16.67 19.54 7.91
C ARG A 116 18.05 20.02 8.38
N THR A 117 19.11 19.74 7.62
CA THR A 117 20.48 20.06 8.05
C THR A 117 20.90 21.46 7.62
N THR A 118 20.54 21.88 6.41
CA THR A 118 20.76 23.22 5.87
C THR A 118 19.50 23.75 5.15
N GLU A 119 19.47 25.03 4.80
CA GLU A 119 18.36 25.58 3.99
C GLU A 119 18.34 24.96 2.58
N GLU A 120 19.50 24.67 2.02
CA GLU A 120 19.64 24.00 0.74
C GLU A 120 19.10 22.57 0.79
N ASP A 121 19.37 21.81 1.84
CA ASP A 121 18.85 20.47 2.03
C ASP A 121 17.33 20.48 2.19
N ILE A 122 16.80 21.44 2.97
CA ILE A 122 15.35 21.60 3.12
C ILE A 122 14.70 21.90 1.75
N ALA A 123 15.26 22.83 0.98
CA ALA A 123 14.75 23.17 -0.34
C ALA A 123 14.86 21.99 -1.32
N TYR A 124 15.97 21.24 -1.27
CA TYR A 124 16.20 20.05 -2.09
C TYR A 124 15.14 18.98 -1.82
N TRP A 125 14.98 18.55 -0.58
CA TRP A 125 14.07 17.46 -0.23
C TRP A 125 12.60 17.83 -0.47
N ASN A 126 12.17 19.05 -0.10
CA ASN A 126 10.81 19.51 -0.33
C ASN A 126 10.46 19.63 -1.82
N LYS A 127 11.47 19.92 -2.66
CA LYS A 127 11.31 19.92 -4.11
C LYS A 127 11.36 18.51 -4.70
N ARG A 128 12.19 17.62 -4.12
CA ARG A 128 12.45 16.30 -4.68
C ARG A 128 11.26 15.37 -4.52
N THR A 129 10.60 15.35 -3.37
CA THR A 129 9.60 14.33 -3.08
C THR A 129 8.39 14.86 -2.31
N ARG A 130 7.26 14.15 -2.47
CA ARG A 130 6.03 14.29 -1.69
C ARG A 130 5.67 12.97 -1.00
N GLY A 131 6.66 12.15 -0.70
CA GLY A 131 6.54 10.90 0.01
C GLY A 131 7.89 10.25 0.23
N PHE A 132 7.96 9.37 1.21
CA PHE A 132 9.05 8.45 1.50
C PHE A 132 8.48 7.11 1.98
N GLY A 133 9.18 6.01 1.68
CA GLY A 133 8.88 4.69 2.20
C GLY A 133 10.14 4.01 2.72
N GLY A 134 10.13 3.60 3.99
CA GLY A 134 11.21 2.82 4.58
C GLY A 134 12.56 3.53 4.62
N ALA A 135 12.58 4.83 4.92
CA ALA A 135 13.82 5.59 5.09
C ALA A 135 14.74 4.90 6.13
N PRO A 136 16.08 4.97 5.98
CA PRO A 136 17.01 4.27 6.88
C PRO A 136 16.78 4.56 8.36
N GLU A 137 16.41 5.79 8.70
CA GLU A 137 16.14 6.27 10.06
C GLU A 137 14.73 5.96 10.55
N ASP A 138 13.80 5.67 9.62
CA ASP A 138 12.41 5.30 9.93
C ASP A 138 11.88 4.27 8.93
N ARG A 139 12.36 3.04 9.06
CA ARG A 139 12.05 1.94 8.12
C ARG A 139 10.60 1.47 8.15
N VAL A 140 9.85 1.81 9.20
CA VAL A 140 8.48 1.33 9.42
C VAL A 140 7.42 2.32 8.94
N SER A 141 7.81 3.44 8.35
CA SER A 141 6.90 4.48 7.91
C SER A 141 6.88 4.64 6.40
N ALA A 142 5.69 4.92 5.88
CA ALA A 142 5.50 5.44 4.53
C ALA A 142 4.71 6.75 4.60
N SER A 143 4.94 7.65 3.65
CA SER A 143 4.21 8.91 3.55
C SER A 143 3.83 9.23 2.11
N CYS A 144 2.79 10.03 1.92
CA CYS A 144 2.43 10.58 0.61
C CYS A 144 1.61 11.86 0.77
N GLY A 145 1.59 12.70 -0.25
CA GLY A 145 0.76 13.89 -0.30
C GLY A 145 -0.73 13.57 -0.43
N GLU A 146 -1.60 14.34 0.28
CA GLU A 146 -3.05 14.18 0.16
C GLU A 146 -3.54 14.46 -1.26
N GLU A 147 -2.87 15.38 -1.98
CA GLU A 147 -3.22 15.73 -3.36
C GLU A 147 -3.19 14.53 -4.29
N ASN A 148 -2.27 13.58 -4.08
CA ASN A 148 -2.16 12.36 -4.88
C ASN A 148 -3.24 11.33 -4.52
N LEU A 149 -3.62 11.23 -3.25
CA LEU A 149 -4.63 10.29 -2.78
C LEU A 149 -6.05 10.63 -3.24
N ILE A 150 -6.38 11.93 -3.31
CA ILE A 150 -7.73 12.41 -3.60
C ILE A 150 -7.79 13.29 -4.86
N CYS A 151 -6.79 13.20 -5.74
CA CYS A 151 -6.74 13.85 -7.05
C CYS A 151 -6.97 15.36 -7.01
N LEU A 152 -6.26 16.07 -6.16
CA LEU A 152 -6.34 17.53 -6.17
C LEU A 152 -5.60 18.09 -7.37
N THR A 153 -6.09 19.20 -7.88
CA THR A 153 -5.43 19.95 -8.97
C THR A 153 -4.02 20.39 -8.52
N GLY A 154 -3.03 20.15 -9.36
CA GLY A 154 -1.64 20.52 -9.05
C GLY A 154 -0.81 19.40 -8.44
N ASP A 155 -1.36 18.17 -8.36
CA ASP A 155 -0.58 17.00 -8.02
C ASP A 155 0.55 16.81 -9.04
N ARG A 156 1.80 16.87 -8.57
CA ARG A 156 2.99 16.67 -9.44
C ARG A 156 3.16 15.23 -9.90
N TYR A 157 2.50 14.32 -9.21
CA TYR A 157 2.49 12.89 -9.50
C TYR A 157 1.17 12.44 -10.16
N GLU A 158 0.50 13.36 -10.86
CA GLU A 158 -0.70 13.02 -11.62
C GLU A 158 -0.42 11.83 -12.56
N GLY A 159 -1.28 10.84 -12.53
CA GLY A 159 -1.14 9.62 -13.33
C GLY A 159 -0.44 8.46 -12.62
N GLU A 160 0.00 8.63 -11.37
CA GLU A 160 0.56 7.57 -10.55
C GLU A 160 0.05 7.63 -9.11
N ASN A 161 0.16 6.53 -8.35
CA ASN A 161 -0.22 6.51 -6.94
C ASN A 161 1.01 6.36 -6.05
N ILE A 162 1.36 7.44 -5.37
CA ILE A 162 2.57 7.51 -4.55
C ILE A 162 2.44 6.68 -3.27
N LEU A 163 1.23 6.56 -2.68
CA LEU A 163 1.08 5.69 -1.52
C LEU A 163 1.39 4.23 -1.86
N ILE A 164 0.96 3.74 -3.02
CA ILE A 164 1.26 2.37 -3.44
C ILE A 164 2.77 2.19 -3.62
N HIS A 165 3.47 3.16 -4.18
CA HIS A 165 4.92 3.16 -4.31
C HIS A 165 5.61 3.10 -2.94
N GLU A 166 5.38 4.10 -2.10
CA GLU A 166 6.08 4.24 -0.81
C GLU A 166 5.72 3.14 0.18
N PHE A 167 4.47 2.69 0.18
CA PHE A 167 4.05 1.57 1.02
C PHE A 167 4.66 0.23 0.54
N SER A 168 4.94 0.10 -0.76
CA SER A 168 5.65 -1.07 -1.29
C SER A 168 7.06 -1.20 -0.75
N HIS A 169 7.78 -0.09 -0.51
CA HIS A 169 9.08 -0.14 0.15
C HIS A 169 9.00 -0.79 1.54
N ILE A 170 8.03 -0.39 2.38
CA ILE A 170 7.92 -1.01 3.70
C ILE A 170 7.33 -2.42 3.66
N ILE A 171 6.48 -2.75 2.67
CA ILE A 171 6.08 -4.14 2.42
C ILE A 171 7.30 -5.00 2.10
N HIS A 172 8.20 -4.53 1.23
CA HIS A 172 9.43 -5.23 0.87
C HIS A 172 10.38 -5.33 2.07
N MET A 173 10.87 -4.17 2.55
CA MET A 173 12.01 -4.10 3.47
C MET A 173 11.67 -4.51 4.92
N VAL A 174 10.43 -4.36 5.34
CA VAL A 174 9.98 -4.77 6.68
C VAL A 174 9.15 -6.03 6.59
N GLY A 175 8.10 -6.01 5.78
CA GLY A 175 7.11 -7.08 5.73
C GLY A 175 7.66 -8.38 5.19
N ILE A 176 8.00 -8.41 3.90
CA ILE A 176 8.41 -9.65 3.22
C ILE A 176 9.78 -10.09 3.71
N ALA A 177 10.78 -9.20 3.77
CA ALA A 177 12.12 -9.53 4.25
C ALA A 177 12.12 -10.00 5.72
N GLY A 178 11.13 -9.57 6.52
CA GLY A 178 10.97 -10.02 7.91
C GLY A 178 10.43 -11.44 8.05
N VAL A 179 9.67 -11.95 7.06
CA VAL A 179 9.11 -13.31 7.07
C VAL A 179 9.83 -14.27 6.11
N GLU A 180 10.51 -13.75 5.10
CA GLU A 180 11.26 -14.51 4.08
C GLU A 180 12.69 -13.94 3.96
N PRO A 181 13.66 -14.45 4.72
CA PRO A 181 15.02 -13.91 4.75
C PRO A 181 15.77 -13.96 3.41
N ASP A 182 15.36 -14.82 2.48
CA ASP A 182 15.94 -14.99 1.13
C ASP A 182 15.29 -14.08 0.08
N PHE A 183 14.31 -13.27 0.47
CA PHE A 183 13.56 -12.44 -0.49
C PHE A 183 14.47 -11.45 -1.23
N ASP A 184 15.36 -10.78 -0.51
CA ASP A 184 16.29 -9.81 -1.08
C ASP A 184 17.23 -10.41 -2.12
N ASP A 185 17.68 -11.64 -1.89
CA ASP A 185 18.53 -12.37 -2.85
C ASP A 185 17.75 -12.70 -4.14
N ARG A 186 16.50 -13.14 -4.00
CA ARG A 186 15.61 -13.43 -5.14
C ARG A 186 15.31 -12.16 -5.94
N LEU A 187 14.99 -11.07 -5.26
CA LEU A 187 14.70 -9.78 -5.91
C LEU A 187 15.95 -9.22 -6.61
N THR A 188 17.11 -9.34 -5.99
CA THR A 188 18.39 -8.94 -6.58
C THR A 188 18.70 -9.76 -7.84
N ALA A 189 18.44 -11.07 -7.82
CA ALA A 189 18.63 -11.92 -8.99
C ALA A 189 17.69 -11.51 -10.16
N LEU A 190 16.44 -11.18 -9.86
CA LEU A 190 15.49 -10.67 -10.86
C LEU A 190 15.92 -9.33 -11.45
N LEU A 191 16.37 -8.38 -10.63
CA LEU A 191 16.89 -7.10 -11.11
C LEU A 191 18.09 -7.30 -12.04
N ASN A 192 19.02 -8.20 -11.69
CA ASN A 192 20.18 -8.50 -12.53
C ASN A 192 19.76 -9.14 -13.86
N SER A 193 18.81 -10.10 -13.81
CA SER A 193 18.22 -10.70 -15.01
C SER A 193 17.55 -9.64 -15.91
N ALA A 194 16.80 -8.71 -15.32
CA ALA A 194 16.19 -7.61 -16.05
C ALA A 194 17.23 -6.70 -16.73
N ARG A 195 18.31 -6.38 -16.03
CA ARG A 195 19.45 -5.60 -16.57
C ARG A 195 20.13 -6.32 -17.75
N GLU A 196 20.40 -7.60 -17.61
CA GLU A 196 21.01 -8.41 -18.67
C GLU A 196 20.13 -8.50 -19.94
N LYS A 197 18.80 -8.46 -19.76
CA LYS A 197 17.82 -8.45 -20.85
C LYS A 197 17.55 -7.06 -21.44
N GLY A 198 18.15 -6.01 -20.89
CA GLY A 198 17.88 -4.62 -21.30
C GLY A 198 16.50 -4.12 -20.89
N LEU A 199 15.85 -4.75 -19.92
CA LEU A 199 14.55 -4.29 -19.41
C LEU A 199 14.73 -3.08 -18.49
N TRP A 200 13.75 -2.18 -18.48
CA TRP A 200 13.69 -0.99 -17.63
C TRP A 200 14.81 0.03 -17.85
N GLU A 201 15.57 -0.09 -18.95
CA GLU A 201 16.59 0.89 -19.29
C GLU A 201 16.03 2.31 -19.32
N SER A 202 16.81 3.26 -18.80
CA SER A 202 16.42 4.67 -18.70
C SER A 202 15.10 4.91 -17.94
N THR A 203 14.82 4.09 -16.93
CA THR A 203 13.72 4.29 -15.97
C THR A 203 14.23 4.31 -14.53
N TYR A 204 13.39 4.76 -13.59
CA TYR A 204 13.72 4.77 -12.18
C TYR A 204 13.77 3.35 -11.59
N ALA A 205 12.96 2.44 -12.12
CA ALA A 205 12.90 1.04 -11.70
C ALA A 205 14.27 0.33 -11.75
N ILE A 206 15.16 0.67 -12.70
CA ILE A 206 16.44 -0.04 -12.86
C ILE A 206 17.54 0.45 -11.89
N SER A 207 17.29 1.51 -11.09
CA SER A 207 18.30 2.14 -10.23
C SER A 207 18.79 1.23 -9.11
N ASN A 208 17.88 0.59 -8.39
CA ASN A 208 18.16 -0.38 -7.33
C ASN A 208 16.98 -1.35 -7.16
N LYS A 209 17.12 -2.36 -6.28
CA LYS A 209 16.09 -3.39 -6.09
C LYS A 209 14.84 -2.87 -5.40
N GLU A 210 14.99 -1.88 -4.53
CA GLU A 210 13.89 -1.25 -3.80
C GLU A 210 12.96 -0.51 -4.77
N GLU A 211 13.54 0.28 -5.70
CA GLU A 211 12.78 0.98 -6.73
C GLU A 211 12.23 0.03 -7.79
N TYR A 212 12.99 -1.00 -8.16
CA TYR A 212 12.50 -2.04 -9.05
C TYR A 212 11.23 -2.69 -8.50
N PHE A 213 11.22 -3.01 -7.21
CA PHE A 213 10.03 -3.56 -6.56
C PHE A 213 8.88 -2.55 -6.54
N ALA A 214 9.09 -1.32 -6.08
CA ALA A 214 8.04 -0.32 -5.92
C ALA A 214 7.41 0.10 -7.26
N GLU A 215 8.21 0.39 -8.29
CA GLU A 215 7.76 0.75 -9.63
C GLU A 215 6.96 -0.38 -10.30
N THR A 216 7.43 -1.63 -10.14
CA THR A 216 6.73 -2.78 -10.69
C THR A 216 5.43 -3.08 -9.92
N VAL A 217 5.36 -2.82 -8.61
CA VAL A 217 4.11 -2.90 -7.84
C VAL A 217 3.10 -1.85 -8.30
N GLN A 218 3.52 -0.60 -8.57
CA GLN A 218 2.62 0.39 -9.17
C GLN A 218 2.07 -0.09 -10.52
N SER A 219 2.92 -0.63 -11.37
CA SER A 219 2.49 -1.21 -12.66
C SER A 219 1.56 -2.42 -12.48
N PHE A 220 1.83 -3.27 -11.48
CA PHE A 220 0.99 -4.42 -11.13
C PHE A 220 -0.43 -4.01 -10.69
N PHE A 221 -0.56 -2.89 -9.96
CA PHE A 221 -1.86 -2.33 -9.59
C PHE A 221 -2.41 -1.34 -10.62
N SER A 222 -1.80 -1.25 -11.81
CA SER A 222 -2.22 -0.38 -12.91
C SER A 222 -2.33 1.10 -12.51
N CYS A 223 -1.38 1.56 -11.72
CA CYS A 223 -1.33 2.93 -11.18
C CYS A 223 0.06 3.58 -11.29
N ASN A 224 0.85 3.16 -12.28
CA ASN A 224 2.09 3.84 -12.64
C ASN A 224 1.85 4.83 -13.79
N ARG A 225 2.67 5.88 -13.88
CA ARG A 225 2.56 6.87 -14.95
C ARG A 225 3.06 6.29 -16.28
N HIS A 226 2.33 6.60 -17.34
CA HIS A 226 2.71 6.23 -18.69
C HIS A 226 3.70 7.25 -19.30
N SER A 227 4.73 6.74 -19.95
CA SER A 227 5.56 7.50 -20.89
C SER A 227 5.79 6.66 -22.14
N GLU A 228 5.51 7.20 -23.32
CA GLU A 228 5.68 6.46 -24.59
C GLU A 228 7.12 5.97 -24.74
N GLU A 229 8.08 6.87 -24.52
CA GLU A 229 9.51 6.59 -24.47
C GLU A 229 10.03 6.67 -23.05
N PRO A 230 11.06 5.88 -22.67
CA PRO A 230 11.71 6.01 -21.38
C PRO A 230 12.23 7.44 -21.15
N ASN A 231 11.89 8.05 -20.00
CA ASN A 231 12.17 9.45 -19.72
C ASN A 231 13.08 9.68 -18.49
N GLY A 232 13.75 8.63 -18.05
CA GLY A 232 14.59 8.65 -16.84
C GLY A 232 13.84 8.24 -15.57
N VAL A 233 12.50 8.18 -15.62
CA VAL A 233 11.65 7.71 -14.50
C VAL A 233 10.71 6.63 -15.00
N HIS A 234 9.85 6.93 -15.95
CA HIS A 234 8.80 6.05 -16.45
C HIS A 234 9.07 5.59 -17.89
N ASN A 235 8.35 4.55 -18.31
CA ASN A 235 8.22 4.07 -19.67
C ASN A 235 6.75 3.72 -19.98
N SER A 236 6.53 2.93 -21.02
CA SER A 236 5.16 2.50 -21.40
C SER A 236 4.57 1.41 -20.51
N ILE A 237 5.34 0.85 -19.55
CA ILE A 237 4.93 -0.28 -18.70
C ILE A 237 4.26 0.24 -17.43
N ASN A 238 3.02 0.63 -17.55
CA ASN A 238 2.26 1.29 -16.48
C ASN A 238 1.05 0.49 -15.99
N ARG A 239 0.82 -0.71 -16.53
CA ARG A 239 -0.34 -1.56 -16.23
C ARG A 239 0.06 -3.01 -16.08
N ARG A 240 -0.78 -3.78 -15.36
CA ARG A 240 -0.57 -5.19 -15.06
C ARG A 240 -0.33 -6.04 -16.30
N GLU A 241 -1.15 -5.85 -17.34
CA GLU A 241 -1.04 -6.61 -18.58
C GLU A 241 0.29 -6.36 -19.27
N LYS A 242 0.71 -5.09 -19.35
CA LYS A 242 2.00 -4.72 -19.94
C LYS A 242 3.17 -5.25 -19.12
N LEU A 243 3.10 -5.16 -17.78
CA LEU A 243 4.12 -5.73 -16.89
C LEU A 243 4.26 -7.24 -17.12
N LYS A 244 3.14 -7.96 -17.20
CA LYS A 244 3.13 -9.40 -17.41
C LYS A 244 3.81 -9.82 -18.72
N GLU A 245 3.64 -9.05 -19.79
CA GLU A 245 4.26 -9.30 -21.10
C GLU A 245 5.73 -8.88 -21.12
N TYR A 246 6.06 -7.76 -20.49
CA TYR A 246 7.39 -7.14 -20.55
C TYR A 246 8.39 -7.78 -19.59
N ASP A 247 7.98 -8.02 -18.34
CA ASP A 247 8.80 -8.61 -17.28
C ASP A 247 8.04 -9.75 -16.57
N PRO A 248 7.88 -10.90 -17.25
CA PRO A 248 7.10 -12.01 -16.71
C PRO A 248 7.70 -12.63 -15.45
N GLU A 249 9.02 -12.51 -15.24
CA GLU A 249 9.69 -13.04 -14.05
C GLU A 249 9.32 -12.20 -12.81
N MET A 250 9.39 -10.89 -12.93
CA MET A 250 8.96 -9.99 -11.85
C MET A 250 7.45 -10.08 -11.61
N TYR A 251 6.65 -10.15 -12.66
CA TYR A 251 5.20 -10.39 -12.53
C TYR A 251 4.90 -11.67 -11.73
N ALA A 252 5.59 -12.78 -12.04
CA ALA A 252 5.42 -14.06 -11.34
C ALA A 252 5.83 -13.97 -9.85
N LEU A 253 6.81 -13.13 -9.50
CA LEU A 253 7.13 -12.82 -8.10
C LEU A 253 5.96 -12.07 -7.45
N LEU A 254 5.49 -10.97 -8.04
CA LEU A 254 4.47 -10.12 -7.46
C LEU A 254 3.15 -10.85 -7.23
N VAL A 255 2.76 -11.76 -8.11
CA VAL A 255 1.57 -12.61 -7.93
C VAL A 255 1.63 -13.44 -6.64
N GLN A 256 2.80 -13.74 -6.09
CA GLN A 256 2.93 -14.48 -4.83
C GLN A 256 2.51 -13.61 -3.63
N TYR A 257 2.66 -12.29 -3.71
CA TYR A 257 2.46 -11.36 -2.59
C TYR A 257 1.20 -10.52 -2.70
N PHE A 258 0.78 -10.17 -3.91
CA PHE A 258 -0.32 -9.24 -4.14
C PHE A 258 -1.52 -9.91 -4.82
N PRO A 259 -2.76 -9.48 -4.49
CA PRO A 259 -3.94 -9.94 -5.22
C PRO A 259 -4.00 -9.30 -6.61
N GLU A 260 -4.42 -10.06 -7.61
CA GLU A 260 -4.67 -9.56 -8.97
C GLU A 260 -6.02 -8.83 -9.08
N SER A 261 -6.34 -8.02 -8.09
CA SER A 261 -7.58 -7.21 -8.03
C SER A 261 -7.24 -5.73 -8.13
N ASP A 262 -8.17 -4.96 -8.66
CA ASP A 262 -8.02 -3.52 -8.75
C ASP A 262 -8.11 -2.88 -7.35
N ILE A 263 -7.28 -1.87 -7.15
CA ILE A 263 -7.35 -0.99 -5.98
C ILE A 263 -8.12 0.28 -6.41
N PRO A 264 -9.08 0.76 -5.60
CA PRO A 264 -9.74 2.02 -5.89
C PRO A 264 -8.74 3.17 -5.67
N ILE A 265 -8.31 3.74 -6.75
CA ILE A 265 -7.46 4.93 -6.78
C ILE A 265 -8.18 6.02 -7.55
N CYS A 266 -7.98 7.27 -7.17
CA CYS A 266 -8.63 8.36 -7.87
C CYS A 266 -8.01 8.63 -9.25
N ASN A 267 -6.73 8.37 -9.42
CA ASN A 267 -6.03 8.48 -10.69
C ASN A 267 -6.26 7.22 -11.53
N LYS A 268 -7.43 7.08 -12.15
CA LYS A 268 -7.58 6.06 -13.18
C LYS A 268 -6.80 6.51 -14.40
N ILE A 269 -5.70 5.83 -14.65
CA ILE A 269 -4.94 5.94 -15.87
C ILE A 269 -5.75 5.23 -16.95
N TYR A 270 -6.25 5.97 -17.91
CA TYR A 270 -6.95 5.45 -19.09
C TYR A 270 -5.97 5.14 -20.20
#